data_bec2bb2b1ac24afaefd5c5f0feb26716
#
_entry.id   bec2bb2b1ac24afaefd5c5f0feb26716
#
_cell.length_a   1.000
_cell.length_b   1.000
_cell.length_c   1.000
_cell.angle_alpha   90.00
_cell.angle_beta   90.00
_cell.angle_gamma   90.00
#
_symmetry.space_group_name_H-M   'P 1'
#
loop_
_entity.id
_entity.type
_entity.pdbx_description
1 polymer ?
#
loop_
_entity_poly.entity_id
_entity_poly.type
_entity_poly.pdbx_seq_one_letter_code
_entity_poly.pdbx_strand_id
1 'polypeptide(L)'
;MKVKDVLELPSLEEAFTLAGHSGLYRNVQHVNMMDAPDIIHYLSKDDLLLTTAYHFKDDPSALLSLIRKMHERNCAGLCVKTKRFLKELPSDVLALANKLSFPIIEIPESVALGDVVNNTLGTILNTRTNELQQAIHAHQQFTNHVLSGRSIDELLQNLSLMIGYPVLLLNQHFKLLTQTHYDEKASESSKKWNTQNTSFFLKKTPYSCFSIRDTHEVFSAFPVPTHEKRCGSLLVEENLAKLDQGKILMIEQAANVIAFELMKESALKQYERRAKNEFFTNFVDGKFTSKDEIRNRTKEFGLNCEQKYILIATKLDRNEKGISFTAHQMETDVVYEFLEEELESIPWPCHFFLKGTIGVIFVEVNDRWIGLHETIISALQHIQKGVLASFQRTISFGISSITQNLFEIESAYEEALDALDTGHFSGSMQFIQTYQTKDVTELLRVVPRQDLKKFYDHTLQKLSSHTQDEEQRLLHTLSVFLETHCQISETAKRLYVHRNTVIYRLEKCEELLGKSLKDPDTTLRLRLALRIGTML
;
A
#
# COMPACT_ATOMS: atom_id res chain seq x y z
N MET A 1 -25.91 -28.00 -14.74
CA MET A 1 -26.81 -29.16 -14.56
C MET A 1 -25.98 -30.42 -14.73
N LYS A 2 -26.23 -31.50 -13.96
CA LYS A 2 -25.52 -32.78 -14.09
C LYS A 2 -26.42 -33.81 -14.80
N VAL A 3 -25.85 -34.87 -15.36
CA VAL A 3 -26.63 -35.94 -15.97
C VAL A 3 -27.63 -36.56 -14.98
N LYS A 4 -27.25 -36.64 -13.69
CA LYS A 4 -28.16 -37.09 -12.62
C LYS A 4 -29.41 -36.21 -12.53
N ASP A 5 -29.24 -34.88 -12.61
CA ASP A 5 -30.33 -33.92 -12.50
C ASP A 5 -31.27 -34.01 -13.71
N VAL A 6 -30.77 -34.43 -14.88
CA VAL A 6 -31.57 -34.69 -16.08
C VAL A 6 -32.53 -35.88 -15.87
N LEU A 7 -32.09 -36.90 -15.13
CA LEU A 7 -32.95 -38.06 -14.79
C LEU A 7 -34.09 -37.71 -13.83
N GLU A 8 -33.93 -36.61 -13.06
CA GLU A 8 -34.95 -36.13 -12.13
C GLU A 8 -36.03 -35.25 -12.81
N LEU A 9 -35.91 -35.02 -14.14
CA LEU A 9 -36.91 -34.26 -14.89
C LEU A 9 -38.22 -35.06 -15.06
N PRO A 10 -39.39 -34.39 -15.00
CA PRO A 10 -40.67 -35.04 -15.13
C PRO A 10 -40.83 -35.85 -16.43
N SER A 11 -40.16 -35.42 -17.52
CA SER A 11 -40.14 -36.13 -18.80
C SER A 11 -39.31 -37.41 -18.83
N LEU A 12 -38.49 -37.67 -17.78
CA LEU A 12 -37.57 -38.79 -17.68
C LEU A 12 -37.77 -39.60 -16.39
N GLU A 13 -38.92 -39.45 -15.69
CA GLU A 13 -39.23 -40.12 -14.44
C GLU A 13 -39.13 -41.64 -14.53
N GLU A 14 -39.45 -42.21 -15.69
CA GLU A 14 -39.34 -43.67 -15.97
C GLU A 14 -38.04 -44.05 -16.68
N ALA A 15 -37.14 -43.08 -16.92
CA ALA A 15 -35.83 -43.34 -17.53
C ALA A 15 -34.86 -43.94 -16.51
N PHE A 16 -33.99 -44.83 -16.96
CA PHE A 16 -32.99 -45.45 -16.09
C PHE A 16 -31.63 -45.59 -16.78
N THR A 17 -30.61 -45.65 -15.97
CA THR A 17 -29.24 -45.78 -16.47
C THR A 17 -28.93 -47.23 -16.82
N LEU A 18 -28.57 -47.52 -18.06
CA LEU A 18 -28.18 -48.85 -18.53
C LEU A 18 -26.72 -49.18 -18.20
N ALA A 19 -25.84 -48.20 -18.27
CA ALA A 19 -24.42 -48.34 -18.04
C ALA A 19 -23.76 -47.00 -17.67
N GLY A 20 -22.54 -47.04 -17.13
CA GLY A 20 -21.75 -45.84 -16.86
C GLY A 20 -22.23 -45.03 -15.66
N HIS A 21 -22.77 -45.67 -14.59
CA HIS A 21 -23.34 -45.03 -13.41
C HIS A 21 -22.38 -44.03 -12.72
N SER A 22 -21.07 -44.31 -12.71
CA SER A 22 -20.09 -43.41 -12.17
C SER A 22 -19.96 -42.08 -12.95
N GLY A 23 -20.48 -42.03 -14.18
CA GLY A 23 -20.49 -40.83 -15.02
C GLY A 23 -21.71 -39.92 -14.84
N LEU A 24 -22.67 -40.24 -13.97
CA LEU A 24 -23.86 -39.42 -13.70
C LEU A 24 -23.58 -38.02 -13.15
N TYR A 25 -22.39 -37.77 -12.66
CA TYR A 25 -21.96 -36.44 -12.18
C TYR A 25 -21.32 -35.56 -13.27
N ARG A 26 -21.27 -36.03 -14.56
CA ARG A 26 -20.82 -35.21 -15.69
C ARG A 26 -21.76 -34.03 -15.89
N ASN A 27 -21.21 -32.89 -16.30
CA ASN A 27 -22.00 -31.70 -16.59
C ASN A 27 -22.73 -31.83 -17.91
N VAL A 28 -23.94 -31.26 -17.99
CA VAL A 28 -24.76 -31.11 -19.19
C VAL A 28 -24.96 -29.63 -19.44
N GLN A 29 -24.45 -29.13 -20.56
CA GLN A 29 -24.61 -27.73 -20.98
C GLN A 29 -25.49 -27.59 -22.21
N HIS A 30 -25.46 -28.60 -23.10
CA HIS A 30 -26.23 -28.63 -24.32
C HIS A 30 -26.88 -30.00 -24.50
N VAL A 31 -27.99 -30.02 -25.25
CA VAL A 31 -28.69 -31.23 -25.59
C VAL A 31 -28.87 -31.27 -27.12
N ASN A 32 -28.42 -32.35 -27.73
CA ASN A 32 -28.49 -32.54 -29.15
C ASN A 32 -29.30 -33.81 -29.48
N MET A 33 -30.01 -33.79 -30.61
CA MET A 33 -30.76 -34.94 -31.13
C MET A 33 -30.04 -35.48 -32.35
N MET A 34 -29.85 -36.80 -32.40
CA MET A 34 -29.21 -37.46 -33.53
C MET A 34 -30.17 -37.58 -34.70
N ASP A 35 -29.92 -36.88 -35.78
CA ASP A 35 -30.62 -36.94 -37.04
C ASP A 35 -29.84 -37.72 -38.12
N ALA A 36 -28.48 -37.71 -38.04
CA ALA A 36 -27.59 -38.37 -38.97
C ALA A 36 -26.38 -39.02 -38.29
N PRO A 37 -25.72 -40.02 -38.87
CA PRO A 37 -24.58 -40.71 -38.29
C PRO A 37 -23.32 -39.82 -38.08
N ASP A 38 -23.20 -38.71 -38.80
CA ASP A 38 -22.09 -37.76 -38.75
C ASP A 38 -22.22 -36.73 -37.62
N ILE A 39 -23.29 -36.79 -36.81
CA ILE A 39 -23.56 -35.90 -35.68
C ILE A 39 -22.35 -35.72 -34.77
N ILE A 40 -21.47 -36.73 -34.68
CA ILE A 40 -20.28 -36.70 -33.85
C ILE A 40 -19.36 -35.52 -34.17
N HIS A 41 -19.35 -35.02 -35.41
CA HIS A 41 -18.52 -33.90 -35.83
C HIS A 41 -19.00 -32.57 -35.24
N TYR A 42 -20.24 -32.47 -34.83
CA TYR A 42 -20.93 -31.30 -34.31
C TYR A 42 -21.04 -31.32 -32.78
N LEU A 43 -20.74 -32.44 -32.12
CA LEU A 43 -20.79 -32.55 -30.66
C LEU A 43 -19.60 -31.87 -30.02
N SER A 44 -19.88 -31.15 -28.94
CA SER A 44 -18.91 -30.44 -28.11
C SER A 44 -18.83 -31.04 -26.70
N LYS A 45 -17.95 -30.51 -25.89
CA LYS A 45 -17.83 -30.85 -24.47
C LYS A 45 -19.18 -30.58 -23.76
N ASP A 46 -19.54 -31.47 -22.83
CA ASP A 46 -20.75 -31.38 -22.01
C ASP A 46 -22.07 -31.49 -22.78
N ASP A 47 -22.03 -32.00 -24.03
CA ASP A 47 -23.23 -32.32 -24.83
C ASP A 47 -23.86 -33.63 -24.38
N LEU A 48 -25.19 -33.62 -24.19
CA LEU A 48 -26.00 -34.81 -24.02
C LEU A 48 -26.67 -35.14 -25.35
N LEU A 49 -26.40 -36.34 -25.89
CA LEU A 49 -26.97 -36.77 -27.17
C LEU A 49 -28.22 -37.65 -26.95
N LEU A 50 -29.31 -37.33 -27.63
CA LEU A 50 -30.53 -38.14 -27.68
C LEU A 50 -30.66 -38.83 -29.01
N THR A 51 -31.00 -40.13 -29.00
CA THR A 51 -31.17 -40.89 -30.22
C THR A 51 -32.28 -41.92 -30.09
N THR A 52 -32.96 -42.20 -31.21
CA THR A 52 -33.89 -43.35 -31.34
C THR A 52 -33.15 -44.64 -31.64
N ALA A 53 -31.84 -44.58 -31.84
CA ALA A 53 -31.00 -45.67 -32.33
C ALA A 53 -31.40 -46.25 -33.73
N TYR A 54 -32.18 -45.52 -34.48
CA TYR A 54 -32.59 -45.94 -35.81
C TYR A 54 -31.41 -46.25 -36.74
N HIS A 55 -30.38 -45.44 -36.72
CA HIS A 55 -29.16 -45.60 -37.53
C HIS A 55 -28.33 -46.83 -37.17
N PHE A 56 -28.57 -47.42 -36.00
CA PHE A 56 -27.84 -48.59 -35.49
C PHE A 56 -28.65 -49.88 -35.54
N LYS A 57 -29.83 -49.86 -36.16
CA LYS A 57 -30.74 -51.03 -36.24
C LYS A 57 -30.10 -52.22 -36.93
N ASP A 58 -29.30 -51.94 -37.99
CA ASP A 58 -28.68 -52.96 -38.84
C ASP A 58 -27.24 -53.29 -38.38
N ASP A 59 -26.58 -52.40 -37.65
CA ASP A 59 -25.27 -52.62 -37.07
C ASP A 59 -25.20 -51.97 -35.66
N PRO A 60 -25.66 -52.65 -34.61
CA PRO A 60 -25.60 -52.16 -33.24
C PRO A 60 -24.16 -51.98 -32.71
N SER A 61 -23.17 -52.63 -33.30
CA SER A 61 -21.76 -52.52 -32.89
C SER A 61 -21.14 -51.16 -33.26
N ALA A 62 -21.71 -50.43 -34.22
CA ALA A 62 -21.31 -49.04 -34.54
C ALA A 62 -21.49 -48.06 -33.36
N LEU A 63 -22.34 -48.38 -32.37
CA LEU A 63 -22.44 -47.63 -31.11
C LEU A 63 -21.13 -47.59 -30.31
N LEU A 64 -20.30 -48.63 -30.41
CA LEU A 64 -18.96 -48.63 -29.75
C LEU A 64 -18.09 -47.47 -30.23
N SER A 65 -18.12 -47.24 -31.56
CA SER A 65 -17.37 -46.14 -32.17
C SER A 65 -17.90 -44.77 -31.73
N LEU A 66 -19.24 -44.65 -31.70
CA LEU A 66 -19.90 -43.40 -31.26
C LEU A 66 -19.53 -43.06 -29.80
N ILE A 67 -19.67 -44.04 -28.88
CA ILE A 67 -19.37 -43.82 -27.45
C ILE A 67 -17.91 -43.45 -27.24
N ARG A 68 -16.95 -44.10 -27.93
CA ARG A 68 -15.51 -43.70 -27.83
C ARG A 68 -15.31 -42.28 -28.27
N LYS A 69 -15.82 -41.88 -29.41
CA LYS A 69 -15.68 -40.51 -29.93
C LYS A 69 -16.36 -39.47 -29.05
N MET A 70 -17.54 -39.80 -28.49
CA MET A 70 -18.23 -38.92 -27.54
C MET A 70 -17.42 -38.76 -26.22
N HIS A 71 -16.82 -39.85 -25.73
CA HIS A 71 -15.96 -39.80 -24.55
C HIS A 71 -14.70 -38.95 -24.80
N GLU A 72 -14.04 -39.14 -25.96
CA GLU A 72 -12.87 -38.35 -26.37
C GLU A 72 -13.18 -36.86 -26.44
N ARG A 73 -14.40 -36.48 -26.83
CA ARG A 73 -14.89 -35.09 -26.87
C ARG A 73 -15.42 -34.59 -25.52
N ASN A 74 -15.36 -35.40 -24.47
CA ASN A 74 -15.89 -35.09 -23.15
C ASN A 74 -17.40 -34.78 -23.15
N CYS A 75 -18.18 -35.44 -23.99
CA CYS A 75 -19.65 -35.36 -23.96
C CYS A 75 -20.20 -35.86 -22.63
N ALA A 76 -21.37 -35.36 -22.25
CA ALA A 76 -22.05 -35.67 -20.99
C ALA A 76 -22.55 -37.11 -20.91
N GLY A 77 -23.20 -37.58 -21.97
CA GLY A 77 -23.79 -38.92 -22.03
C GLY A 77 -24.64 -39.16 -23.27
N LEU A 78 -25.20 -40.36 -23.35
CA LEU A 78 -26.07 -40.79 -24.44
C LEU A 78 -27.43 -41.23 -23.86
N CYS A 79 -28.50 -40.63 -24.31
CA CYS A 79 -29.89 -41.05 -24.05
C CYS A 79 -30.43 -41.78 -25.26
N VAL A 80 -30.96 -43.00 -25.06
CA VAL A 80 -31.30 -43.89 -26.15
C VAL A 80 -32.70 -44.49 -25.95
N LYS A 81 -33.52 -44.54 -27.02
CA LYS A 81 -34.77 -45.31 -27.06
C LYS A 81 -34.50 -46.69 -27.63
N THR A 82 -34.06 -47.63 -26.77
CA THR A 82 -33.65 -48.95 -27.25
C THR A 82 -34.82 -49.76 -27.79
N LYS A 83 -35.95 -49.79 -27.10
CA LYS A 83 -37.12 -50.66 -27.44
C LYS A 83 -37.75 -50.36 -28.77
N ARG A 84 -37.49 -49.18 -29.37
CA ARG A 84 -38.12 -48.82 -30.66
C ARG A 84 -37.48 -49.48 -31.88
N PHE A 85 -36.16 -49.62 -31.94
CA PHE A 85 -35.42 -50.13 -33.09
C PHE A 85 -34.35 -51.16 -32.75
N LEU A 86 -33.91 -51.20 -31.50
CA LEU A 86 -32.93 -52.13 -30.94
C LEU A 86 -33.64 -52.87 -29.82
N LYS A 87 -33.78 -54.13 -29.79
CA LYS A 87 -34.45 -54.88 -28.70
C LYS A 87 -33.66 -54.71 -27.38
N GLU A 88 -32.35 -54.81 -27.46
CA GLU A 88 -31.39 -54.66 -26.36
C GLU A 88 -30.10 -54.08 -26.92
N LEU A 89 -29.31 -53.37 -26.03
CA LEU A 89 -27.96 -52.93 -26.38
C LEU A 89 -26.98 -54.11 -26.27
N PRO A 90 -25.99 -54.20 -27.18
CA PRO A 90 -24.94 -55.22 -27.09
C PRO A 90 -24.19 -55.16 -25.77
N SER A 91 -23.83 -56.31 -25.20
CA SER A 91 -23.08 -56.39 -23.94
C SER A 91 -21.74 -55.67 -23.99
N ASP A 92 -21.09 -55.66 -25.16
CA ASP A 92 -19.82 -54.97 -25.37
C ASP A 92 -19.95 -53.45 -25.30
N VAL A 93 -21.10 -52.90 -25.73
CA VAL A 93 -21.41 -51.46 -25.62
C VAL A 93 -21.57 -51.06 -24.14
N LEU A 94 -22.31 -51.86 -23.37
CA LEU A 94 -22.51 -51.63 -21.94
C LEU A 94 -21.19 -51.79 -21.17
N ALA A 95 -20.37 -52.80 -21.51
CA ALA A 95 -19.05 -52.98 -20.91
C ALA A 95 -18.10 -51.80 -21.16
N LEU A 96 -18.10 -51.31 -22.43
CA LEU A 96 -17.30 -50.13 -22.79
C LEU A 96 -17.75 -48.87 -22.02
N ALA A 97 -19.04 -48.62 -21.95
CA ALA A 97 -19.63 -47.48 -21.26
C ALA A 97 -19.28 -47.49 -19.77
N ASN A 98 -19.36 -48.67 -19.12
CA ASN A 98 -18.94 -48.84 -17.73
C ASN A 98 -17.42 -48.54 -17.54
N LYS A 99 -16.57 -49.09 -18.45
CA LYS A 99 -15.12 -48.85 -18.42
C LYS A 99 -14.76 -47.38 -18.56
N LEU A 100 -15.49 -46.66 -19.41
CA LEU A 100 -15.27 -45.23 -19.69
C LEU A 100 -15.99 -44.31 -18.70
N SER A 101 -16.77 -44.86 -17.76
CA SER A 101 -17.67 -44.06 -16.90
C SER A 101 -18.50 -43.09 -17.75
N PHE A 102 -19.05 -43.60 -18.86
CA PHE A 102 -19.86 -42.85 -19.82
C PHE A 102 -21.32 -43.24 -19.68
N PRO A 103 -22.22 -42.36 -19.19
CA PRO A 103 -23.59 -42.72 -18.89
C PRO A 103 -24.40 -42.98 -20.18
N ILE A 104 -25.08 -44.14 -20.21
CA ILE A 104 -26.09 -44.48 -21.20
C ILE A 104 -27.42 -44.58 -20.47
N ILE A 105 -28.38 -43.79 -20.90
CA ILE A 105 -29.71 -43.66 -20.29
C ILE A 105 -30.75 -44.21 -21.26
N GLU A 106 -31.59 -45.12 -20.81
CA GLU A 106 -32.75 -45.57 -21.56
C GLU A 106 -33.94 -44.63 -21.39
N ILE A 107 -34.47 -44.13 -22.51
CA ILE A 107 -35.67 -43.30 -22.53
C ILE A 107 -36.88 -44.21 -22.87
N PRO A 108 -37.97 -44.14 -22.10
CA PRO A 108 -39.21 -44.87 -22.37
C PRO A 108 -39.76 -44.57 -23.77
N GLU A 109 -40.44 -45.56 -24.36
CA GLU A 109 -40.99 -45.39 -25.69
C GLU A 109 -42.13 -44.35 -25.77
N SER A 110 -42.83 -44.16 -24.64
CA SER A 110 -43.92 -43.19 -24.48
C SER A 110 -43.44 -41.72 -24.55
N VAL A 111 -42.18 -41.44 -24.23
CA VAL A 111 -41.65 -40.07 -24.10
C VAL A 111 -41.19 -39.53 -25.47
N ALA A 112 -41.67 -38.40 -25.91
CA ALA A 112 -41.16 -37.75 -27.12
C ALA A 112 -39.75 -37.16 -26.89
N LEU A 113 -38.79 -37.42 -27.80
CA LEU A 113 -37.41 -36.85 -27.66
C LEU A 113 -37.41 -35.33 -27.66
N GLY A 114 -38.34 -34.70 -28.40
CA GLY A 114 -38.51 -33.26 -28.41
C GLY A 114 -38.86 -32.69 -27.03
N ASP A 115 -39.70 -33.40 -26.26
CA ASP A 115 -40.08 -32.99 -24.91
C ASP A 115 -38.88 -33.08 -23.96
N VAL A 116 -38.05 -34.11 -24.09
CA VAL A 116 -36.80 -34.25 -23.31
C VAL A 116 -35.86 -33.10 -23.62
N VAL A 117 -35.67 -32.75 -24.91
CA VAL A 117 -34.84 -31.62 -25.32
C VAL A 117 -35.37 -30.33 -24.73
N ASN A 118 -36.67 -30.04 -24.91
CA ASN A 118 -37.27 -28.79 -24.44
C ASN A 118 -37.23 -28.67 -22.92
N ASN A 119 -37.54 -29.73 -22.18
CA ASN A 119 -37.51 -29.71 -20.72
C ASN A 119 -36.09 -29.57 -20.17
N THR A 120 -35.12 -30.27 -20.77
CA THR A 120 -33.73 -30.18 -20.37
C THR A 120 -33.14 -28.78 -20.65
N LEU A 121 -33.36 -28.27 -21.88
CA LEU A 121 -32.94 -26.90 -22.23
C LEU A 121 -33.62 -25.84 -21.36
N GLY A 122 -34.96 -26.00 -21.16
CA GLY A 122 -35.71 -25.11 -20.28
C GLY A 122 -35.15 -25.06 -18.86
N THR A 123 -34.79 -26.21 -18.30
CA THR A 123 -34.20 -26.31 -16.98
C THR A 123 -32.79 -25.69 -16.92
N ILE A 124 -31.96 -25.95 -17.94
CA ILE A 124 -30.62 -25.33 -18.04
C ILE A 124 -30.75 -23.81 -18.12
N LEU A 125 -31.65 -23.29 -18.97
CA LEU A 125 -31.87 -21.84 -19.13
C LEU A 125 -32.45 -21.23 -17.85
N ASN A 126 -33.42 -21.88 -17.21
CA ASN A 126 -34.00 -21.39 -15.96
C ASN A 126 -32.95 -21.33 -14.83
N THR A 127 -32.09 -22.34 -14.72
CA THR A 127 -31.01 -22.34 -13.71
C THR A 127 -30.07 -21.15 -13.95
N ARG A 128 -29.61 -20.95 -15.18
CA ARG A 128 -28.74 -19.80 -15.53
C ARG A 128 -29.44 -18.46 -15.32
N THR A 129 -30.73 -18.36 -15.70
CA THR A 129 -31.49 -17.12 -15.48
C THR A 129 -31.66 -16.82 -14.01
N ASN A 130 -31.92 -17.81 -13.17
CA ASN A 130 -32.04 -17.64 -11.73
C ASN A 130 -30.70 -17.19 -11.09
N GLU A 131 -29.57 -17.79 -11.51
CA GLU A 131 -28.25 -17.36 -11.07
C GLU A 131 -27.98 -15.88 -11.40
N LEU A 132 -28.30 -15.47 -12.63
CA LEU A 132 -28.17 -14.08 -13.07
C LEU A 132 -29.11 -13.14 -12.32
N GLN A 133 -30.37 -13.54 -12.10
CA GLN A 133 -31.33 -12.74 -11.35
C GLN A 133 -30.88 -12.54 -9.90
N GLN A 134 -30.37 -13.58 -9.25
CA GLN A 134 -29.83 -13.49 -7.90
C GLN A 134 -28.64 -12.51 -7.85
N ALA A 135 -27.74 -12.57 -8.83
CA ALA A 135 -26.60 -11.64 -8.90
C ALA A 135 -27.03 -10.19 -9.15
N ILE A 136 -28.03 -9.97 -10.04
CA ILE A 136 -28.59 -8.62 -10.28
C ILE A 136 -29.25 -8.10 -9.01
N HIS A 137 -30.03 -8.92 -8.33
CA HIS A 137 -30.68 -8.53 -7.06
C HIS A 137 -29.64 -8.21 -5.97
N ALA A 138 -28.61 -9.03 -5.83
CA ALA A 138 -27.50 -8.75 -4.91
C ALA A 138 -26.80 -7.43 -5.25
N HIS A 139 -26.51 -7.19 -6.55
CA HIS A 139 -25.92 -5.92 -6.99
C HIS A 139 -26.81 -4.72 -6.64
N GLN A 140 -28.12 -4.81 -6.88
CA GLN A 140 -29.05 -3.74 -6.53
C GLN A 140 -29.09 -3.50 -5.01
N GLN A 141 -29.10 -4.56 -4.20
CA GLN A 141 -29.06 -4.43 -2.74
C GLN A 141 -27.76 -3.74 -2.27
N PHE A 142 -26.60 -4.16 -2.77
CA PHE A 142 -25.31 -3.55 -2.41
C PHE A 142 -25.24 -2.10 -2.87
N THR A 143 -25.71 -1.78 -4.09
CA THR A 143 -25.72 -0.42 -4.61
C THR A 143 -26.66 0.48 -3.77
N ASN A 144 -27.87 0.03 -3.46
CA ASN A 144 -28.78 0.77 -2.61
C ASN A 144 -28.24 0.97 -1.19
N HIS A 145 -27.49 -0.01 -0.67
CA HIS A 145 -26.83 0.09 0.62
C HIS A 145 -25.85 1.28 0.64
N VAL A 146 -24.98 1.37 -0.36
CA VAL A 146 -24.01 2.46 -0.51
C VAL A 146 -24.70 3.81 -0.75
N LEU A 147 -25.71 3.84 -1.62
CA LEU A 147 -26.47 5.08 -1.88
C LEU A 147 -27.21 5.60 -0.63
N SER A 148 -27.55 4.71 0.30
CA SER A 148 -28.16 5.07 1.58
C SER A 148 -27.16 5.59 2.61
N GLY A 149 -25.86 5.67 2.27
CA GLY A 149 -24.79 6.13 3.17
C GLY A 149 -24.45 5.13 4.30
N ARG A 150 -24.79 3.85 4.14
CA ARG A 150 -24.47 2.80 5.11
C ARG A 150 -23.01 2.38 4.96
N SER A 151 -22.43 1.84 6.03
CA SER A 151 -21.02 1.49 6.09
C SER A 151 -20.64 0.27 5.24
N ILE A 152 -19.36 0.17 4.87
CA ILE A 152 -18.80 -1.04 4.22
C ILE A 152 -18.92 -2.24 5.15
N ASP A 153 -18.83 -2.07 6.47
CA ASP A 153 -18.97 -3.15 7.46
C ASP A 153 -20.33 -3.85 7.36
N GLU A 154 -21.41 -3.05 7.28
CA GLU A 154 -22.76 -3.60 7.11
C GLU A 154 -22.92 -4.30 5.74
N LEU A 155 -22.28 -3.79 4.68
CA LEU A 155 -22.29 -4.41 3.37
C LEU A 155 -21.62 -5.78 3.42
N LEU A 156 -20.46 -5.88 4.06
CA LEU A 156 -19.75 -7.15 4.23
C LEU A 156 -20.51 -8.14 5.09
N GLN A 157 -21.19 -7.69 6.14
CA GLN A 157 -22.06 -8.55 6.94
C GLN A 157 -23.20 -9.12 6.10
N ASN A 158 -23.87 -8.30 5.28
CA ASN A 158 -24.90 -8.75 4.37
C ASN A 158 -24.37 -9.77 3.36
N LEU A 159 -23.21 -9.51 2.75
CA LEU A 159 -22.56 -10.44 1.85
C LEU A 159 -22.26 -11.77 2.55
N SER A 160 -21.67 -11.74 3.74
CA SER A 160 -21.35 -12.92 4.53
C SER A 160 -22.59 -13.77 4.82
N LEU A 161 -23.71 -13.13 5.19
CA LEU A 161 -25.00 -13.82 5.41
C LEU A 161 -25.52 -14.45 4.11
N MET A 162 -25.40 -13.78 2.97
CA MET A 162 -25.89 -14.29 1.67
C MET A 162 -25.08 -15.48 1.18
N ILE A 163 -23.75 -15.45 1.32
CA ILE A 163 -22.89 -16.54 0.85
C ILE A 163 -22.72 -17.66 1.88
N GLY A 164 -22.93 -17.36 3.18
CA GLY A 164 -22.80 -18.33 4.29
C GLY A 164 -21.36 -18.55 4.75
N TYR A 165 -20.43 -17.63 4.48
CA TYR A 165 -19.02 -17.73 4.83
C TYR A 165 -18.48 -16.39 5.37
N PRO A 166 -17.47 -16.41 6.29
CA PRO A 166 -16.79 -15.20 6.73
C PRO A 166 -16.08 -14.49 5.58
N VAL A 167 -16.06 -13.16 5.66
CA VAL A 167 -15.45 -12.29 4.65
C VAL A 167 -14.54 -11.29 5.32
N LEU A 168 -13.35 -11.06 4.72
CA LEU A 168 -12.37 -10.08 5.15
C LEU A 168 -12.07 -9.11 3.99
N LEU A 169 -11.98 -7.83 4.29
CA LEU A 169 -11.56 -6.81 3.33
C LEU A 169 -10.17 -6.30 3.70
N LEU A 170 -9.25 -6.39 2.75
CA LEU A 170 -7.88 -5.88 2.88
C LEU A 170 -7.68 -4.68 1.97
N ASN A 171 -6.91 -3.69 2.44
CA ASN A 171 -6.48 -2.58 1.61
C ASN A 171 -5.39 -2.99 0.60
N GLN A 172 -4.92 -2.04 -0.20
CA GLN A 172 -3.83 -2.22 -1.18
C GLN A 172 -2.47 -2.60 -0.56
N HIS A 173 -2.29 -2.38 0.75
CA HIS A 173 -1.10 -2.75 1.52
C HIS A 173 -1.30 -4.05 2.30
N PHE A 174 -2.39 -4.80 2.00
CA PHE A 174 -2.79 -6.03 2.69
C PHE A 174 -3.05 -5.86 4.19
N LYS A 175 -3.30 -4.65 4.67
CA LYS A 175 -3.79 -4.41 6.02
C LYS A 175 -5.29 -4.70 6.07
N LEU A 176 -5.74 -5.30 7.17
CA LEU A 176 -7.15 -5.58 7.40
C LEU A 176 -7.91 -4.26 7.58
N LEU A 177 -8.89 -3.98 6.71
CA LEU A 177 -9.82 -2.86 6.85
C LEU A 177 -10.98 -3.25 7.74
N THR A 178 -11.63 -4.36 7.42
CA THR A 178 -12.78 -4.87 8.19
C THR A 178 -12.99 -6.35 7.93
N GLN A 179 -13.72 -7.02 8.83
CA GLN A 179 -14.02 -8.44 8.76
C GLN A 179 -15.40 -8.75 9.33
N THR A 180 -16.01 -9.83 8.85
CA THR A 180 -17.26 -10.33 9.39
C THR A 180 -16.99 -11.53 10.31
N HIS A 181 -17.74 -11.62 11.41
CA HIS A 181 -17.71 -12.78 12.32
C HIS A 181 -18.97 -13.60 12.11
N TYR A 182 -18.82 -14.87 11.77
CA TYR A 182 -19.92 -15.81 11.63
C TYR A 182 -20.11 -16.66 12.91
N ASP A 183 -19.05 -16.81 13.71
CA ASP A 183 -19.04 -17.51 14.99
C ASP A 183 -17.93 -16.95 15.90
N GLU A 184 -18.12 -17.02 17.24
CA GLU A 184 -17.12 -16.58 18.24
C GLU A 184 -15.75 -17.29 18.11
N LYS A 185 -15.70 -18.46 17.44
CA LYS A 185 -14.47 -19.23 17.18
C LYS A 185 -13.64 -18.70 16.01
N ALA A 186 -14.21 -17.90 15.09
CA ALA A 186 -13.50 -17.33 13.95
C ALA A 186 -12.58 -16.15 14.34
N SER A 187 -12.68 -15.64 15.55
CA SER A 187 -11.90 -14.48 16.01
C SER A 187 -10.39 -14.77 16.20
N GLU A 188 -9.96 -16.03 16.21
CA GLU A 188 -8.53 -16.38 16.33
C GLU A 188 -7.79 -16.35 14.98
N SER A 189 -8.46 -16.65 13.87
CA SER A 189 -7.87 -16.70 12.53
C SER A 189 -7.50 -15.31 12.03
N SER A 190 -8.31 -14.31 12.34
CA SER A 190 -8.10 -12.91 11.95
C SER A 190 -6.93 -12.23 12.67
N LYS A 191 -6.61 -12.66 13.90
CA LYS A 191 -5.46 -12.14 14.68
C LYS A 191 -4.10 -12.61 14.15
N LYS A 192 -4.08 -13.62 13.27
CA LYS A 192 -2.85 -14.21 12.72
C LYS A 192 -2.53 -13.77 11.28
N TRP A 193 -3.30 -12.84 10.71
CA TRP A 193 -2.98 -12.31 9.40
C TRP A 193 -1.67 -11.52 9.46
N ASN A 194 -0.59 -12.10 8.97
CA ASN A 194 0.73 -11.47 8.95
C ASN A 194 1.09 -11.08 7.50
N THR A 195 1.38 -9.81 7.27
CA THR A 195 1.65 -9.19 5.98
C THR A 195 2.88 -9.73 5.23
N GLN A 196 3.69 -10.58 5.86
CA GLN A 196 4.96 -11.05 5.30
C GLN A 196 4.86 -12.00 4.09
N ASN A 197 3.69 -12.57 3.78
CA ASN A 197 3.52 -13.60 2.74
C ASN A 197 2.66 -13.20 1.54
N THR A 198 2.33 -11.93 1.36
CA THR A 198 1.23 -11.49 0.48
C THR A 198 1.63 -11.06 -0.94
N SER A 199 2.90 -11.06 -1.31
CA SER A 199 3.34 -10.60 -2.64
C SER A 199 2.91 -11.49 -3.83
N PHE A 200 2.24 -12.63 -3.58
CA PHE A 200 1.89 -13.63 -4.59
C PHE A 200 0.50 -13.48 -5.21
N PHE A 201 -0.42 -12.67 -4.67
CA PHE A 201 -1.85 -12.86 -4.89
C PHE A 201 -2.51 -12.11 -6.04
N LEU A 202 -1.86 -11.16 -6.70
CA LEU A 202 -2.53 -10.31 -7.68
C LEU A 202 -1.95 -10.37 -9.09
N LYS A 203 -1.78 -11.57 -9.62
CA LYS A 203 -1.66 -11.76 -11.08
C LYS A 203 -3.07 -11.82 -11.67
N LYS A 204 -3.43 -10.87 -12.53
CA LYS A 204 -4.50 -10.79 -13.59
C LYS A 204 -5.56 -11.89 -13.69
N THR A 205 -5.83 -12.66 -12.63
CA THR A 205 -6.89 -13.66 -12.55
C THR A 205 -8.10 -13.05 -11.86
N PRO A 206 -9.36 -13.39 -12.28
CA PRO A 206 -10.56 -12.86 -11.63
C PRO A 206 -10.62 -13.20 -10.14
N TYR A 207 -9.99 -14.29 -9.74
CA TYR A 207 -9.84 -14.71 -8.34
C TYR A 207 -8.67 -15.69 -8.18
N SER A 208 -8.23 -15.92 -6.95
CA SER A 208 -7.20 -16.90 -6.61
C SER A 208 -7.53 -17.59 -5.29
N CYS A 209 -7.14 -18.88 -5.15
CA CYS A 209 -7.26 -19.62 -3.89
C CYS A 209 -5.89 -19.88 -3.31
N PHE A 210 -5.78 -19.81 -1.98
CA PHE A 210 -4.57 -20.12 -1.25
C PHE A 210 -4.91 -20.68 0.14
N SER A 211 -3.96 -21.34 0.77
CA SER A 211 -4.07 -21.78 2.15
C SER A 211 -2.99 -21.15 3.01
N ILE A 212 -3.33 -20.83 4.26
CA ILE A 212 -2.37 -20.37 5.26
C ILE A 212 -1.65 -21.59 5.83
N ARG A 213 -0.31 -21.52 5.85
CA ARG A 213 0.54 -22.67 6.21
C ARG A 213 0.33 -23.16 7.62
N ASP A 214 0.10 -22.22 8.56
CA ASP A 214 0.04 -22.53 9.98
C ASP A 214 -1.34 -23.04 10.44
N THR A 215 -2.43 -22.55 9.82
CA THR A 215 -3.82 -22.88 10.20
C THR A 215 -4.48 -23.88 9.26
N HIS A 216 -3.88 -24.13 8.07
CA HIS A 216 -4.47 -24.90 6.97
C HIS A 216 -5.83 -24.36 6.46
N GLU A 217 -6.20 -23.16 6.86
CA GLU A 217 -7.40 -22.49 6.37
C GLU A 217 -7.23 -22.13 4.91
N VAL A 218 -8.30 -22.28 4.14
CA VAL A 218 -8.32 -22.00 2.70
C VAL A 218 -9.12 -20.73 2.47
N PHE A 219 -8.51 -19.78 1.76
CA PHE A 219 -9.12 -18.52 1.37
C PHE A 219 -9.26 -18.42 -0.13
N SER A 220 -10.38 -17.85 -0.55
CA SER A 220 -10.60 -17.41 -1.93
C SER A 220 -10.50 -15.89 -1.98
N ALA A 221 -9.55 -15.35 -2.76
CA ALA A 221 -9.28 -13.93 -2.90
C ALA A 221 -9.88 -13.39 -4.18
N PHE A 222 -10.66 -12.33 -4.05
CA PHE A 222 -11.24 -11.56 -5.15
C PHE A 222 -10.62 -10.16 -5.17
N PRO A 223 -10.12 -9.68 -6.32
CA PRO A 223 -9.57 -8.32 -6.40
C PRO A 223 -10.68 -7.29 -6.26
N VAL A 224 -10.43 -6.25 -5.48
CA VAL A 224 -11.27 -5.06 -5.40
C VAL A 224 -10.62 -4.00 -6.27
N PRO A 225 -11.10 -3.76 -7.52
CA PRO A 225 -10.44 -2.91 -8.48
C PRO A 225 -10.55 -1.44 -8.07
N THR A 226 -9.40 -0.79 -7.82
CA THR A 226 -9.27 0.64 -7.60
C THR A 226 -8.51 1.28 -8.76
N HIS A 227 -8.50 2.60 -8.88
CA HIS A 227 -7.72 3.30 -9.93
C HIS A 227 -6.20 3.12 -9.79
N GLU A 228 -5.74 2.63 -8.67
CA GLU A 228 -4.34 2.43 -8.38
C GLU A 228 -3.83 1.11 -8.95
N LYS A 229 -2.51 1.03 -9.17
CA LYS A 229 -1.84 -0.18 -9.67
C LYS A 229 -1.98 -1.39 -8.74
N ARG A 230 -2.26 -1.16 -7.46
CA ARG A 230 -2.51 -2.19 -6.44
C ARG A 230 -3.98 -2.14 -6.06
N CYS A 231 -4.65 -3.28 -6.18
CA CYS A 231 -6.05 -3.43 -5.81
C CYS A 231 -6.15 -3.88 -4.35
N GLY A 232 -7.20 -3.48 -3.66
CA GLY A 232 -7.61 -4.13 -2.42
C GLY A 232 -8.01 -5.58 -2.69
N SER A 233 -8.24 -6.36 -1.66
CA SER A 233 -8.63 -7.78 -1.78
C SER A 233 -9.77 -8.11 -0.85
N LEU A 234 -10.80 -8.76 -1.41
CA LEU A 234 -11.88 -9.36 -0.66
C LEU A 234 -11.58 -10.84 -0.49
N LEU A 235 -11.41 -11.29 0.74
CA LEU A 235 -11.12 -12.67 1.07
C LEU A 235 -12.37 -13.35 1.61
N VAL A 236 -12.66 -14.57 1.12
CA VAL A 236 -13.72 -15.44 1.61
C VAL A 236 -13.06 -16.68 2.19
N GLU A 237 -13.42 -17.05 3.42
CA GLU A 237 -12.88 -18.22 4.14
C GLU A 237 -13.55 -19.50 3.65
N GLU A 238 -13.32 -19.85 2.39
CA GLU A 238 -13.75 -21.13 1.79
C GLU A 238 -13.02 -21.35 0.46
N ASN A 239 -12.97 -22.62 0.04
CA ASN A 239 -12.44 -23.00 -1.26
C ASN A 239 -13.48 -22.73 -2.38
N LEU A 240 -13.05 -22.06 -3.43
CA LEU A 240 -13.86 -21.78 -4.63
C LEU A 240 -14.54 -23.00 -5.24
N ALA A 241 -13.90 -24.18 -5.15
CA ALA A 241 -14.49 -25.41 -5.66
C ALA A 241 -15.80 -25.80 -4.95
N LYS A 242 -16.05 -25.25 -3.76
CA LYS A 242 -17.29 -25.46 -2.99
C LYS A 242 -18.32 -24.35 -3.19
N LEU A 243 -17.92 -23.20 -3.77
CA LEU A 243 -18.81 -22.11 -4.09
C LEU A 243 -19.53 -22.41 -5.42
N ASP A 244 -20.84 -22.24 -5.43
CA ASP A 244 -21.60 -22.25 -6.68
C ASP A 244 -21.35 -20.98 -7.51
N GLN A 245 -21.69 -21.04 -8.80
CA GLN A 245 -21.47 -19.92 -9.73
C GLN A 245 -22.22 -18.65 -9.30
N GLY A 246 -23.40 -18.78 -8.70
CA GLY A 246 -24.20 -17.67 -8.21
C GLY A 246 -23.49 -16.92 -7.08
N LYS A 247 -22.92 -17.65 -6.11
CA LYS A 247 -22.16 -17.04 -5.01
C LYS A 247 -20.90 -16.33 -5.50
N ILE A 248 -20.17 -16.94 -6.44
CA ILE A 248 -18.99 -16.30 -7.05
C ILE A 248 -19.40 -14.96 -7.67
N LEU A 249 -20.48 -14.94 -8.44
CA LEU A 249 -20.97 -13.73 -9.09
C LEU A 249 -21.44 -12.66 -8.07
N MET A 250 -22.09 -13.07 -6.97
CA MET A 250 -22.45 -12.16 -5.86
C MET A 250 -21.21 -11.52 -5.23
N ILE A 251 -20.15 -12.30 -5.00
CA ILE A 251 -18.90 -11.79 -4.43
C ILE A 251 -18.23 -10.79 -5.38
N GLU A 252 -18.19 -11.08 -6.68
CA GLU A 252 -17.68 -10.17 -7.71
C GLU A 252 -18.48 -8.86 -7.75
N GLN A 253 -19.82 -8.92 -7.66
CA GLN A 253 -20.66 -7.72 -7.60
C GLN A 253 -20.42 -6.92 -6.32
N ALA A 254 -20.29 -7.58 -5.18
CA ALA A 254 -19.93 -6.90 -3.92
C ALA A 254 -18.55 -6.24 -4.01
N ALA A 255 -17.56 -6.93 -4.58
CA ALA A 255 -16.22 -6.37 -4.78
C ALA A 255 -16.23 -5.11 -5.65
N ASN A 256 -17.05 -5.08 -6.71
CA ASN A 256 -17.21 -3.90 -7.56
C ASN A 256 -17.86 -2.72 -6.82
N VAL A 257 -18.88 -2.97 -6.01
CA VAL A 257 -19.55 -1.93 -5.22
C VAL A 257 -18.64 -1.41 -4.12
N ILE A 258 -17.91 -2.28 -3.43
CA ILE A 258 -16.89 -1.90 -2.44
C ILE A 258 -15.79 -1.07 -3.10
N ALA A 259 -15.32 -1.46 -4.29
CA ALA A 259 -14.34 -0.70 -5.03
C ALA A 259 -14.80 0.74 -5.31
N PHE A 260 -16.06 0.91 -5.70
CA PHE A 260 -16.65 2.23 -5.93
C PHE A 260 -16.67 3.08 -4.64
N GLU A 261 -17.06 2.50 -3.50
CA GLU A 261 -17.10 3.21 -2.23
C GLU A 261 -15.70 3.59 -1.74
N LEU A 262 -14.72 2.66 -1.85
CA LEU A 262 -13.32 2.96 -1.53
C LEU A 262 -12.73 4.06 -2.44
N MET A 263 -13.09 4.07 -3.73
CA MET A 263 -12.67 5.14 -4.64
C MET A 263 -13.28 6.48 -4.28
N LYS A 264 -14.55 6.51 -3.88
CA LYS A 264 -15.23 7.72 -3.41
C LYS A 264 -14.57 8.26 -2.14
N GLU A 265 -14.31 7.39 -1.15
CA GLU A 265 -13.60 7.77 0.08
C GLU A 265 -12.18 8.30 -0.22
N SER A 266 -11.46 7.63 -1.11
CA SER A 266 -10.14 8.07 -1.55
C SER A 266 -10.20 9.44 -2.23
N ALA A 267 -11.17 9.69 -3.09
CA ALA A 267 -11.35 10.98 -3.75
C ALA A 267 -11.66 12.11 -2.75
N LEU A 268 -12.48 11.85 -1.75
CA LEU A 268 -12.77 12.81 -0.67
C LEU A 268 -11.51 13.09 0.16
N LYS A 269 -10.80 12.04 0.58
CA LYS A 269 -9.52 12.18 1.30
C LYS A 269 -8.49 12.97 0.48
N GLN A 270 -8.40 12.73 -0.83
CA GLN A 270 -7.51 13.51 -1.71
C GLN A 270 -7.89 14.99 -1.78
N TYR A 271 -9.19 15.30 -1.81
CA TYR A 271 -9.66 16.68 -1.80
C TYR A 271 -9.30 17.39 -0.47
N GLU A 272 -9.59 16.75 0.66
CA GLU A 272 -9.21 17.24 1.99
C GLU A 272 -7.69 17.41 2.13
N ARG A 273 -6.92 16.43 1.63
CA ARG A 273 -5.45 16.49 1.61
C ARG A 273 -4.93 17.65 0.79
N ARG A 274 -5.53 17.94 -0.38
CA ARG A 274 -5.15 19.11 -1.19
C ARG A 274 -5.41 20.42 -0.47
N ALA A 275 -6.60 20.58 0.12
CA ALA A 275 -6.94 21.77 0.88
C ALA A 275 -6.00 21.95 2.09
N LYS A 276 -5.71 20.87 2.81
CA LYS A 276 -4.74 20.82 3.91
C LYS A 276 -3.33 21.20 3.45
N ASN A 277 -2.84 20.58 2.36
CA ASN A 277 -1.52 20.86 1.81
C ASN A 277 -1.38 22.31 1.35
N GLU A 278 -2.39 22.88 0.70
CA GLU A 278 -2.39 24.28 0.26
C GLU A 278 -2.32 25.23 1.47
N PHE A 279 -3.15 24.99 2.48
CA PHE A 279 -3.13 25.79 3.70
C PHE A 279 -1.76 25.73 4.39
N PHE A 280 -1.24 24.53 4.67
CA PHE A 280 0.01 24.36 5.38
C PHE A 280 1.22 24.88 4.59
N THR A 281 1.23 24.71 3.27
CA THR A 281 2.27 25.28 2.40
C THR A 281 2.30 26.80 2.51
N ASN A 282 1.15 27.45 2.44
CA ASN A 282 1.06 28.89 2.58
C ASN A 282 1.42 29.35 4.01
N PHE A 283 1.15 28.51 5.01
CA PHE A 283 1.45 28.79 6.40
C PHE A 283 2.97 28.76 6.68
N VAL A 284 3.66 27.70 6.26
CA VAL A 284 5.12 27.59 6.44
C VAL A 284 5.90 28.53 5.50
N ASP A 285 5.28 29.05 4.45
CA ASP A 285 5.85 30.10 3.58
C ASP A 285 5.67 31.52 4.16
N GLY A 286 5.05 31.67 5.33
CA GLY A 286 4.81 32.97 5.95
C GLY A 286 3.85 33.88 5.18
N LYS A 287 3.00 33.31 4.29
CA LYS A 287 2.09 34.10 3.43
C LYS A 287 0.90 34.72 4.18
N PHE A 288 0.61 34.27 5.40
CA PHE A 288 -0.44 34.82 6.22
C PHE A 288 0.05 36.02 7.02
N THR A 289 -0.53 37.18 6.77
CA THR A 289 -0.12 38.43 7.40
C THR A 289 -0.87 38.75 8.70
N SER A 290 -2.04 38.14 8.92
CA SER A 290 -2.87 38.39 10.09
C SER A 290 -2.87 37.20 11.05
N LYS A 291 -2.55 37.47 12.33
CA LYS A 291 -2.65 36.46 13.41
C LYS A 291 -4.08 35.93 13.60
N ASP A 292 -5.08 36.76 13.36
CA ASP A 292 -6.48 36.34 13.47
C ASP A 292 -6.89 35.41 12.33
N GLU A 293 -6.39 35.62 11.13
CA GLU A 293 -6.59 34.69 10.00
C GLU A 293 -5.94 33.33 10.29
N ILE A 294 -4.71 33.31 10.76
CA ILE A 294 -4.00 32.09 11.19
C ILE A 294 -4.84 31.37 12.26
N ARG A 295 -5.28 32.08 13.29
CA ARG A 295 -6.05 31.49 14.40
C ARG A 295 -7.38 30.89 13.93
N ASN A 296 -8.07 31.50 12.97
CA ASN A 296 -9.36 31.01 12.47
C ASN A 296 -9.15 29.76 11.58
N ARG A 297 -8.20 29.81 10.65
CA ARG A 297 -7.95 28.70 9.73
C ARG A 297 -7.30 27.48 10.42
N THR A 298 -6.41 27.70 11.39
CA THR A 298 -5.77 26.58 12.12
C THR A 298 -6.78 25.77 12.93
N LYS A 299 -7.84 26.41 13.43
CA LYS A 299 -8.94 25.71 14.11
C LYS A 299 -9.67 24.70 13.21
N GLU A 300 -9.81 25.00 11.90
CA GLU A 300 -10.42 24.08 10.94
C GLU A 300 -9.64 22.77 10.81
N PHE A 301 -8.32 22.84 11.03
CA PHE A 301 -7.42 21.68 10.98
C PHE A 301 -7.08 21.10 12.36
N GLY A 302 -7.77 21.55 13.42
CA GLY A 302 -7.57 21.04 14.77
C GLY A 302 -6.32 21.55 15.49
N LEU A 303 -5.61 22.55 14.93
CA LEU A 303 -4.39 23.10 15.55
C LEU A 303 -4.72 24.20 16.58
N ASN A 304 -3.95 24.21 17.66
CA ASN A 304 -4.05 25.23 18.71
C ASN A 304 -2.88 26.22 18.64
N CYS A 305 -3.16 27.53 18.57
CA CYS A 305 -2.13 28.56 18.43
C CYS A 305 -1.22 28.69 19.65
N GLU A 306 -1.67 28.28 20.83
CA GLU A 306 -0.92 28.39 22.08
C GLU A 306 -0.16 27.09 22.43
N GLN A 307 -0.31 26.06 21.60
CA GLN A 307 0.33 24.77 21.76
C GLN A 307 1.78 24.83 21.26
N LYS A 308 2.66 24.05 21.88
CA LYS A 308 4.03 23.80 21.41
C LYS A 308 4.03 22.73 20.35
N TYR A 309 4.91 22.86 19.36
CA TYR A 309 5.06 21.92 18.25
C TYR A 309 6.52 21.54 18.01
N ILE A 310 6.71 20.36 17.45
CA ILE A 310 7.96 19.95 16.81
C ILE A 310 7.62 19.70 15.34
N LEU A 311 8.43 20.26 14.45
CA LEU A 311 8.32 19.98 13.02
C LEU A 311 9.37 18.96 12.59
N ILE A 312 8.93 18.04 11.73
CA ILE A 312 9.80 17.01 11.17
C ILE A 312 9.67 17.10 9.66
N ALA A 313 10.75 17.47 8.98
CA ALA A 313 10.84 17.40 7.52
C ALA A 313 11.33 16.01 7.11
N THR A 314 10.71 15.44 6.07
CA THR A 314 11.09 14.12 5.59
C THR A 314 11.20 14.07 4.07
N LYS A 315 12.11 13.26 3.56
CA LYS A 315 12.35 13.07 2.13
C LYS A 315 12.79 11.64 1.86
N LEU A 316 12.30 11.08 0.75
CA LEU A 316 12.83 9.83 0.21
C LEU A 316 14.26 10.03 -0.27
N ASP A 317 15.15 9.14 0.14
CA ASP A 317 16.54 9.17 -0.28
C ASP A 317 16.67 8.85 -1.79
N ARG A 318 17.74 9.32 -2.41
CA ARG A 318 17.99 9.14 -3.84
C ARG A 318 18.06 7.64 -4.19
N ASN A 319 17.45 7.27 -5.31
CA ASN A 319 17.57 5.93 -5.86
C ASN A 319 18.65 5.94 -6.96
N GLU A 320 19.62 5.08 -6.86
CA GLU A 320 20.68 4.90 -7.88
C GLU A 320 20.17 4.26 -9.18
N LYS A 321 18.99 3.62 -9.13
CA LYS A 321 18.33 3.04 -10.31
C LYS A 321 17.59 4.16 -11.06
N GLY A 322 18.11 4.60 -12.21
CA GLY A 322 17.55 5.65 -13.07
C GLY A 322 16.09 5.39 -13.47
N ILE A 323 15.15 5.80 -12.61
CA ILE A 323 13.71 5.69 -12.82
C ILE A 323 13.24 7.00 -13.47
N SER A 324 12.24 6.95 -14.38
CA SER A 324 11.67 8.14 -14.98
C SER A 324 11.03 9.05 -13.92
N PHE A 325 11.00 10.35 -14.15
CA PHE A 325 10.45 11.36 -13.23
C PHE A 325 9.01 11.03 -12.78
N THR A 326 8.15 10.60 -13.71
CA THR A 326 6.76 10.21 -13.42
C THR A 326 6.66 8.95 -12.55
N ALA A 327 7.55 7.98 -12.76
CA ALA A 327 7.59 6.76 -11.95
C ALA A 327 8.10 7.06 -10.52
N HIS A 328 9.06 8.00 -10.40
CA HIS A 328 9.56 8.44 -9.10
C HIS A 328 8.48 9.20 -8.30
N GLN A 329 7.69 10.05 -8.97
CA GLN A 329 6.62 10.79 -8.31
C GLN A 329 5.51 9.84 -7.81
N MET A 330 5.09 8.87 -8.64
CA MET A 330 4.11 7.87 -8.22
C MET A 330 4.60 6.99 -7.05
N GLU A 331 5.88 6.64 -7.04
CA GLU A 331 6.49 5.88 -5.95
C GLU A 331 6.53 6.71 -4.66
N THR A 332 6.84 7.99 -4.77
CA THR A 332 6.87 8.94 -3.67
C THR A 332 5.48 9.10 -3.04
N ASP A 333 4.43 9.24 -3.85
CA ASP A 333 3.06 9.38 -3.37
C ASP A 333 2.61 8.15 -2.57
N VAL A 334 2.91 6.94 -3.06
CA VAL A 334 2.55 5.69 -2.36
C VAL A 334 3.30 5.54 -1.03
N VAL A 335 4.58 5.93 -0.98
CA VAL A 335 5.34 5.89 0.29
C VAL A 335 4.81 6.91 1.29
N TYR A 336 4.41 8.09 0.83
CA TYR A 336 3.84 9.10 1.72
C TYR A 336 2.43 8.74 2.21
N GLU A 337 1.64 8.04 1.42
CA GLU A 337 0.37 7.44 1.88
C GLU A 337 0.60 6.41 3.00
N PHE A 338 1.56 5.52 2.80
CA PHE A 338 1.96 4.57 3.83
C PHE A 338 2.45 5.27 5.11
N LEU A 339 3.24 6.35 4.95
CA LEU A 339 3.71 7.16 6.09
C LEU A 339 2.53 7.82 6.84
N GLU A 340 1.55 8.34 6.12
CA GLU A 340 0.35 8.94 6.72
C GLU A 340 -0.46 7.90 7.53
N GLU A 341 -0.63 6.68 7.00
CA GLU A 341 -1.26 5.57 7.72
C GLU A 341 -0.47 5.14 8.98
N GLU A 342 0.86 5.10 8.90
CA GLU A 342 1.69 4.79 10.07
C GLU A 342 1.60 5.88 11.15
N LEU A 343 1.52 7.15 10.74
CA LEU A 343 1.37 8.28 11.65
C LEU A 343 0.02 8.26 12.39
N GLU A 344 -1.07 7.78 11.76
CA GLU A 344 -2.37 7.59 12.42
C GLU A 344 -2.33 6.56 13.55
N SER A 345 -1.40 5.61 13.50
CA SER A 345 -1.20 4.60 14.55
C SER A 345 -0.41 5.08 15.76
N ILE A 346 0.19 6.26 15.69
CA ILE A 346 1.02 6.84 16.75
C ILE A 346 0.14 7.45 17.86
N PRO A 347 0.50 7.28 19.16
CA PRO A 347 -0.37 7.68 20.27
C PRO A 347 -0.42 9.19 20.56
N TRP A 348 0.26 10.02 19.79
CA TRP A 348 0.25 11.48 19.95
C TRP A 348 -0.36 12.18 18.72
N PRO A 349 -1.05 13.33 18.92
CA PRO A 349 -1.60 14.09 17.81
C PRO A 349 -0.50 14.57 16.88
N CYS A 350 -0.61 14.23 15.61
CA CYS A 350 0.27 14.72 14.58
C CYS A 350 -0.51 15.07 13.30
N HIS A 351 0.01 16.01 12.53
CA HIS A 351 -0.55 16.42 11.25
C HIS A 351 0.52 16.28 10.18
N PHE A 352 0.19 15.59 9.11
CA PHE A 352 1.08 15.39 7.97
C PHE A 352 0.58 16.18 6.76
N PHE A 353 1.51 16.81 6.02
CA PHE A 353 1.22 17.44 4.73
C PHE A 353 2.45 17.37 3.80
N LEU A 354 2.23 17.63 2.52
CA LEU A 354 3.26 17.62 1.49
C LEU A 354 3.51 19.03 0.97
N LYS A 355 4.78 19.42 0.90
CA LYS A 355 5.26 20.63 0.21
C LYS A 355 6.25 20.23 -0.89
N GLY A 356 5.75 20.13 -2.11
CA GLY A 356 6.53 19.57 -3.21
C GLY A 356 6.88 18.10 -2.98
N THR A 357 8.16 17.78 -2.88
CA THR A 357 8.69 16.43 -2.61
C THR A 357 9.02 16.18 -1.14
N ILE A 358 8.77 17.15 -0.28
CA ILE A 358 9.09 17.08 1.15
C ILE A 358 7.80 16.82 1.93
N GLY A 359 7.80 15.75 2.72
CA GLY A 359 6.77 15.53 3.72
C GLY A 359 7.08 16.33 4.98
N VAL A 360 6.07 16.91 5.61
CA VAL A 360 6.21 17.66 6.85
C VAL A 360 5.22 17.13 7.87
N ILE A 361 5.72 16.82 9.05
CA ILE A 361 4.95 16.30 10.17
C ILE A 361 4.98 17.35 11.27
N PHE A 362 3.81 17.79 11.74
CA PHE A 362 3.65 18.57 12.96
C PHE A 362 3.35 17.62 14.09
N VAL A 363 4.12 17.64 15.13
CA VAL A 363 3.90 16.87 16.36
C VAL A 363 3.50 17.83 17.45
N GLU A 364 2.34 17.65 18.06
CA GLU A 364 1.91 18.43 19.21
C GLU A 364 2.69 18.00 20.45
N VAL A 365 3.28 18.98 21.16
CA VAL A 365 4.07 18.75 22.37
C VAL A 365 3.23 19.05 23.60
N ASN A 366 2.98 18.03 24.41
CA ASN A 366 2.29 18.20 25.70
C ASN A 366 3.32 18.14 26.84
N ASP A 367 3.26 19.07 27.82
CA ASP A 367 4.21 19.16 28.93
C ASP A 367 4.29 17.89 29.82
N ARG A 368 3.38 16.93 29.62
CA ARG A 368 3.34 15.65 30.36
C ARG A 368 4.29 14.57 29.78
N TRP A 369 4.94 14.81 28.63
CA TRP A 369 5.72 13.77 27.94
C TRP A 369 7.21 13.88 28.26
N ILE A 370 7.62 13.24 29.35
CA ILE A 370 9.03 13.03 29.68
C ILE A 370 9.61 12.04 28.66
N GLY A 371 10.72 12.40 27.99
CA GLY A 371 11.36 11.54 26.99
C GLY A 371 10.72 11.59 25.59
N LEU A 372 9.94 12.63 25.27
CA LEU A 372 9.28 12.80 23.97
C LEU A 372 10.25 12.66 22.79
N HIS A 373 11.44 13.21 22.89
CA HIS A 373 12.43 13.15 21.82
C HIS A 373 12.84 11.71 21.47
N GLU A 374 13.11 10.88 22.47
CA GLU A 374 13.46 9.46 22.27
C GLU A 374 12.28 8.68 21.70
N THR A 375 11.07 9.01 22.14
CA THR A 375 9.84 8.38 21.64
C THR A 375 9.60 8.72 20.17
N ILE A 376 9.78 9.99 19.77
CA ILE A 376 9.71 10.42 18.36
C ILE A 376 10.74 9.67 17.52
N ILE A 377 12.01 9.63 17.96
CA ILE A 377 13.07 8.92 17.25
C ILE A 377 12.71 7.43 17.06
N SER A 378 12.21 6.78 18.11
CA SER A 378 11.81 5.36 18.04
C SER A 378 10.69 5.14 17.04
N ALA A 379 9.68 6.01 16.99
CA ALA A 379 8.60 5.93 16.02
C ALA A 379 9.09 6.17 14.59
N LEU A 380 9.95 7.17 14.36
CA LEU A 380 10.54 7.42 13.05
C LEU A 380 11.42 6.26 12.58
N GLN A 381 12.15 5.60 13.48
CA GLN A 381 12.90 4.37 13.17
C GLN A 381 11.99 3.21 12.79
N HIS A 382 10.82 3.10 13.42
CA HIS A 382 9.82 2.09 13.05
C HIS A 382 9.30 2.35 11.64
N ILE A 383 8.95 3.59 11.31
CA ILE A 383 8.52 4.01 9.97
C ILE A 383 9.62 3.73 8.93
N GLN A 384 10.89 4.04 9.21
CA GLN A 384 12.02 3.74 8.32
C GLN A 384 12.12 2.25 8.00
N LYS A 385 11.95 1.39 9.01
CA LYS A 385 11.94 -0.08 8.82
C LYS A 385 10.76 -0.54 7.98
N GLY A 386 9.57 0.02 8.22
CA GLY A 386 8.35 -0.27 7.44
C GLY A 386 8.49 0.13 5.97
N VAL A 387 9.00 1.32 5.68
CA VAL A 387 9.26 1.80 4.31
C VAL A 387 10.29 0.92 3.61
N LEU A 388 11.38 0.55 4.29
CA LEU A 388 12.41 -0.33 3.71
C LEU A 388 11.85 -1.72 3.40
N ALA A 389 11.06 -2.30 4.31
CA ALA A 389 10.48 -3.63 4.13
C ALA A 389 9.43 -3.67 3.01
N SER A 390 8.57 -2.64 2.92
CA SER A 390 7.44 -2.63 1.97
C SER A 390 7.83 -2.14 0.57
N PHE A 391 8.75 -1.18 0.48
CA PHE A 391 9.07 -0.49 -0.78
C PHE A 391 10.52 -0.65 -1.23
N GLN A 392 11.40 -1.25 -0.41
CA GLN A 392 12.85 -1.33 -0.65
C GLN A 392 13.47 0.06 -0.88
N ARG A 393 12.96 1.07 -0.17
CA ARG A 393 13.41 2.47 -0.20
C ARG A 393 13.79 2.93 1.19
N THR A 394 14.66 3.91 1.24
CA THR A 394 15.05 4.58 2.47
C THR A 394 14.44 5.98 2.54
N ILE A 395 14.16 6.43 3.74
CA ILE A 395 13.59 7.73 4.04
C ILE A 395 14.35 8.37 5.19
N SER A 396 14.64 9.66 5.07
CA SER A 396 15.39 10.43 6.06
C SER A 396 14.54 11.53 6.69
N PHE A 397 14.87 11.89 7.93
CA PHE A 397 14.13 12.85 8.72
C PHE A 397 15.04 13.92 9.32
N GLY A 398 14.59 15.18 9.24
CA GLY A 398 15.16 16.32 9.96
C GLY A 398 14.17 16.84 11.00
N ILE A 399 14.57 17.02 12.24
CA ILE A 399 13.71 17.39 13.38
C ILE A 399 14.09 18.80 13.83
N SER A 400 13.12 19.72 13.96
CA SER A 400 13.30 21.08 14.49
C SER A 400 13.50 21.09 16.01
N SER A 401 13.83 22.25 16.56
CA SER A 401 13.64 22.57 17.97
C SER A 401 12.14 22.67 18.33
N ILE A 402 11.82 22.68 19.61
CA ILE A 402 10.45 22.83 20.11
C ILE A 402 10.05 24.30 20.01
N THR A 403 8.94 24.58 19.32
CA THR A 403 8.35 25.93 19.26
C THR A 403 7.64 26.28 20.56
N GLN A 404 7.54 27.56 20.89
CA GLN A 404 6.75 28.02 22.05
C GLN A 404 5.24 28.15 21.68
N ASN A 405 4.96 28.43 20.43
CA ASN A 405 3.60 28.59 19.91
C ASN A 405 3.57 28.34 18.39
N LEU A 406 2.37 28.33 17.83
CA LEU A 406 2.16 28.06 16.40
C LEU A 406 2.73 29.14 15.47
N PHE A 407 2.97 30.37 15.94
CA PHE A 407 3.50 31.45 15.10
C PHE A 407 5.00 31.31 14.78
N GLU A 408 5.70 30.40 15.44
CA GLU A 408 7.12 30.10 15.19
C GLU A 408 7.32 28.96 14.17
N ILE A 409 6.24 28.51 13.55
CA ILE A 409 6.25 27.35 12.62
C ILE A 409 7.14 27.59 11.41
N GLU A 410 7.18 28.80 10.86
CA GLU A 410 8.05 29.15 9.73
C GLU A 410 9.53 28.88 10.08
N SER A 411 9.99 29.41 11.22
CA SER A 411 11.36 29.18 11.71
C SER A 411 11.61 27.69 12.00
N ALA A 412 10.67 27.00 12.64
CA ALA A 412 10.81 25.58 12.93
C ALA A 412 10.84 24.72 11.66
N TYR A 413 10.12 25.12 10.61
CA TYR A 413 10.20 24.44 9.31
C TYR A 413 11.59 24.61 8.67
N GLU A 414 12.16 25.82 8.72
CA GLU A 414 13.52 26.08 8.25
C GLU A 414 14.56 25.26 9.02
N GLU A 415 14.42 25.16 10.35
CA GLU A 415 15.26 24.32 11.19
C GLU A 415 15.18 22.83 10.83
N ALA A 416 13.96 22.31 10.60
CA ALA A 416 13.76 20.92 10.18
C ALA A 416 14.38 20.63 8.81
N LEU A 417 14.28 21.58 7.87
CA LEU A 417 14.92 21.48 6.56
C LEU A 417 16.45 21.52 6.66
N ASP A 418 17.00 22.43 7.46
CA ASP A 418 18.44 22.53 7.65
C ASP A 418 19.02 21.25 8.28
N ALA A 419 18.30 20.65 9.24
CA ALA A 419 18.68 19.37 9.81
C ALA A 419 18.65 18.24 8.74
N LEU A 420 17.62 18.21 7.89
CA LEU A 420 17.50 17.24 6.81
C LEU A 420 18.61 17.39 5.77
N ASP A 421 18.88 18.63 5.34
CA ASP A 421 19.92 18.94 4.36
C ASP A 421 21.33 18.65 4.93
N THR A 422 21.59 18.96 6.20
CA THR A 422 22.85 18.64 6.88
C THR A 422 23.14 17.14 6.84
N GLY A 423 22.13 16.30 7.11
CA GLY A 423 22.25 14.85 7.00
C GLY A 423 22.57 14.38 5.57
N HIS A 424 21.90 14.95 4.57
CA HIS A 424 22.15 14.64 3.17
C HIS A 424 23.53 15.10 2.68
N PHE A 425 24.01 16.26 3.13
CA PHE A 425 25.35 16.77 2.78
C PHE A 425 26.47 15.87 3.32
N SER A 426 26.24 15.16 4.45
CA SER A 426 27.18 14.17 4.96
C SER A 426 27.20 12.87 4.15
N GLY A 427 26.40 12.75 3.09
CA GLY A 427 26.26 11.54 2.26
C GLY A 427 25.53 10.39 2.95
N SER A 428 24.88 10.64 4.08
CA SER A 428 24.13 9.63 4.84
C SER A 428 22.76 9.38 4.21
N MET A 429 22.30 8.14 4.30
CA MET A 429 20.94 7.70 3.94
C MET A 429 20.28 7.10 5.19
N GLN A 430 18.95 7.12 5.22
CA GLN A 430 18.16 6.52 6.31
C GLN A 430 18.54 7.11 7.70
N PHE A 431 18.77 8.41 7.76
CA PHE A 431 19.15 9.09 8.99
C PHE A 431 17.95 9.81 9.64
N ILE A 432 18.13 10.10 10.92
CA ILE A 432 17.25 10.99 11.71
C ILE A 432 18.17 12.03 12.34
N GLN A 433 18.07 13.27 11.88
CA GLN A 433 18.93 14.37 12.32
C GLN A 433 18.11 15.41 13.07
N THR A 434 18.50 15.76 14.28
CA THR A 434 17.90 16.88 15.04
C THR A 434 18.66 18.15 14.73
N TYR A 435 17.92 19.25 14.57
CA TYR A 435 18.49 20.57 14.42
C TYR A 435 19.34 20.93 15.64
N GLN A 436 20.51 21.40 15.38
CA GLN A 436 21.41 21.98 16.40
C GLN A 436 21.67 23.42 16.00
N THR A 437 21.51 24.33 16.96
CA THR A 437 21.86 25.74 16.74
C THR A 437 23.28 25.84 16.18
N LYS A 438 23.40 26.44 15.02
CA LYS A 438 24.67 26.55 14.33
C LYS A 438 25.68 27.24 15.23
N ASP A 439 26.83 26.62 15.47
CA ASP A 439 27.98 27.27 16.06
C ASP A 439 28.40 28.45 15.15
N VAL A 440 29.02 29.49 15.75
CA VAL A 440 29.55 30.65 15.01
C VAL A 440 30.36 30.20 13.78
N THR A 441 31.08 29.10 13.90
CA THR A 441 31.85 28.51 12.78
C THR A 441 30.97 28.09 11.59
N GLU A 442 29.80 27.51 11.84
CA GLU A 442 28.86 27.10 10.80
C GLU A 442 28.17 28.31 10.15
N LEU A 443 27.80 29.31 10.95
CA LEU A 443 27.30 30.59 10.45
C LEU A 443 28.29 31.25 9.50
N LEU A 444 29.57 31.20 9.83
CA LEU A 444 30.63 31.76 9.00
C LEU A 444 30.80 30.99 7.67
N ARG A 445 30.48 29.69 7.60
CA ARG A 445 30.54 28.90 6.35
C ARG A 445 29.50 29.33 5.29
N VAL A 446 28.43 30.00 5.70
CA VAL A 446 27.41 30.52 4.79
C VAL A 446 27.92 31.77 4.03
N VAL A 447 28.88 32.46 4.60
CA VAL A 447 29.48 33.65 4.00
C VAL A 447 30.45 33.24 2.87
N PRO A 448 30.40 33.87 1.69
CA PRO A 448 31.33 33.57 0.62
C PRO A 448 32.80 33.65 1.06
N ARG A 449 33.60 32.65 0.68
CA ARG A 449 35.02 32.56 1.07
C ARG A 449 35.84 33.80 0.74
N GLN A 450 35.50 34.48 -0.34
CA GLN A 450 36.14 35.73 -0.73
C GLN A 450 35.89 36.86 0.28
N ASP A 451 34.68 36.95 0.83
CA ASP A 451 34.32 37.98 1.78
C ASP A 451 34.88 37.68 3.18
N LEU A 452 34.90 36.39 3.57
CA LEU A 452 35.63 35.95 4.77
C LEU A 452 37.11 36.29 4.68
N LYS A 453 37.73 36.04 3.52
CA LYS A 453 39.14 36.39 3.31
C LYS A 453 39.38 37.90 3.37
N LYS A 454 38.55 38.71 2.73
CA LYS A 454 38.61 40.18 2.84
C LYS A 454 38.50 40.66 4.28
N PHE A 455 37.55 40.09 5.04
CA PHE A 455 37.38 40.43 6.46
C PHE A 455 38.63 40.08 7.29
N TYR A 456 39.19 38.88 7.07
CA TYR A 456 40.42 38.42 7.72
C TYR A 456 41.59 39.33 7.38
N ASP A 457 41.85 39.53 6.11
CA ASP A 457 42.94 40.36 5.62
C ASP A 457 42.81 41.80 6.16
N HIS A 458 41.64 42.43 6.04
CA HIS A 458 41.41 43.78 6.53
C HIS A 458 41.59 43.92 8.06
N THR A 459 41.24 42.88 8.82
CA THR A 459 41.30 42.92 10.29
C THR A 459 42.73 42.68 10.79
N LEU A 460 43.52 41.80 10.16
CA LEU A 460 44.84 41.38 10.63
C LEU A 460 46.00 41.84 9.74
N GLN A 461 45.72 42.50 8.57
CA GLN A 461 46.72 42.93 7.60
C GLN A 461 47.89 43.76 8.22
N LYS A 462 47.60 44.58 9.20
CA LYS A 462 48.61 45.42 9.84
C LYS A 462 49.55 44.61 10.75
N LEU A 463 49.15 43.44 11.21
CA LEU A 463 50.00 42.52 11.97
C LEU A 463 50.94 41.74 11.06
N SER A 464 50.61 41.56 9.78
CA SER A 464 51.40 40.79 8.80
C SER A 464 52.51 41.62 8.12
N SER A 465 52.79 42.82 8.56
CA SER A 465 53.79 43.70 7.98
C SER A 465 55.21 43.51 8.53
N HIS A 466 55.45 42.55 9.41
CA HIS A 466 56.74 42.25 10.04
C HIS A 466 57.35 40.93 9.56
N THR A 467 58.53 40.57 10.09
CA THR A 467 59.16 39.28 9.79
C THR A 467 58.23 38.13 10.20
N GLN A 468 58.20 37.09 9.40
CA GLN A 468 57.25 35.96 9.53
C GLN A 468 57.24 35.33 10.95
N ASP A 469 58.39 35.29 11.61
CA ASP A 469 58.53 34.80 13.01
C ASP A 469 57.91 35.75 14.04
N GLU A 470 57.98 37.03 13.83
CA GLU A 470 57.41 38.04 14.76
C GLU A 470 55.89 38.10 14.63
N GLU A 471 55.38 38.03 13.42
CA GLU A 471 53.95 37.93 13.12
C GLU A 471 53.32 36.72 13.79
N GLN A 472 53.90 35.54 13.63
CA GLN A 472 53.40 34.33 14.28
C GLN A 472 53.36 34.42 15.79
N ARG A 473 54.41 35.03 16.43
CA ARG A 473 54.47 35.23 17.90
C ARG A 473 53.43 36.21 18.38
N LEU A 474 53.15 37.28 17.65
CA LEU A 474 52.12 38.24 17.98
C LEU A 474 50.72 37.65 17.82
N LEU A 475 50.44 37.00 16.71
CA LEU A 475 49.14 36.32 16.44
C LEU A 475 48.86 35.22 17.47
N HIS A 476 49.88 34.41 17.81
CA HIS A 476 49.73 33.36 18.81
C HIS A 476 49.48 33.93 20.20
N THR A 477 50.20 35.03 20.58
CA THR A 477 49.97 35.70 21.85
C THR A 477 48.56 36.31 21.92
N LEU A 478 48.10 36.94 20.85
CA LEU A 478 46.76 37.53 20.73
C LEU A 478 45.68 36.47 20.83
N SER A 479 45.84 35.31 20.13
CA SER A 479 44.89 34.20 20.18
C SER A 479 44.75 33.68 21.62
N VAL A 480 45.86 33.36 22.28
CA VAL A 480 45.83 32.84 23.66
C VAL A 480 45.26 33.88 24.63
N PHE A 481 45.56 35.17 24.43
CA PHE A 481 45.01 36.26 25.25
C PHE A 481 43.48 36.34 25.12
N LEU A 482 42.96 36.25 23.93
CA LEU A 482 41.51 36.26 23.69
C LEU A 482 40.84 34.97 24.21
N GLU A 483 41.49 33.82 24.13
CA GLU A 483 41.00 32.54 24.68
C GLU A 483 40.97 32.54 26.21
N THR A 484 41.94 33.21 26.87
CA THR A 484 42.01 33.33 28.33
C THR A 484 41.20 34.51 28.88
N HIS A 485 40.14 34.89 28.16
CA HIS A 485 39.25 35.99 28.54
C HIS A 485 39.98 37.33 28.84
N CYS A 486 41.01 37.63 28.07
CA CYS A 486 41.83 38.84 28.19
C CYS A 486 42.57 38.95 29.52
N GLN A 487 42.90 37.82 30.16
CA GLN A 487 43.64 37.78 31.43
C GLN A 487 45.13 37.57 31.18
N ILE A 488 45.92 38.64 31.37
CA ILE A 488 47.37 38.68 31.11
C ILE A 488 48.12 37.57 31.87
N SER A 489 47.79 37.37 33.14
CA SER A 489 48.45 36.37 33.97
C SER A 489 48.23 34.92 33.51
N GLU A 490 47.01 34.61 33.06
CA GLU A 490 46.69 33.30 32.57
C GLU A 490 47.27 33.06 31.17
N THR A 491 47.28 34.09 30.33
CA THR A 491 47.96 34.08 29.02
C THR A 491 49.46 33.79 29.17
N ALA A 492 50.14 34.48 30.17
CA ALA A 492 51.56 34.27 30.43
C ALA A 492 51.88 32.83 30.85
N LYS A 493 51.06 32.24 31.72
CA LYS A 493 51.20 30.85 32.14
C LYS A 493 51.02 29.89 30.92
N ARG A 494 50.01 30.10 30.12
CA ARG A 494 49.68 29.24 28.98
C ARG A 494 50.73 29.30 27.87
N LEU A 495 51.37 30.48 27.71
CA LEU A 495 52.47 30.69 26.75
C LEU A 495 53.85 30.34 27.29
N TYR A 496 53.99 30.01 28.59
CA TYR A 496 55.25 29.74 29.27
C TYR A 496 56.22 30.93 29.17
N VAL A 497 55.71 32.17 29.25
CA VAL A 497 56.51 33.38 29.17
C VAL A 497 56.25 34.30 30.41
N HIS A 498 57.17 35.23 30.63
CA HIS A 498 56.99 36.23 31.73
C HIS A 498 55.83 37.19 31.41
N ARG A 499 55.06 37.60 32.39
CA ARG A 499 53.94 38.55 32.28
C ARG A 499 54.31 39.82 31.48
N ASN A 500 55.48 40.39 31.70
CA ASN A 500 55.93 41.59 30.99
C ASN A 500 56.09 41.33 29.48
N THR A 501 56.47 40.13 29.08
CA THR A 501 56.57 39.74 27.65
C THR A 501 55.21 39.74 27.01
N VAL A 502 54.17 39.29 27.71
CA VAL A 502 52.78 39.31 27.20
C VAL A 502 52.31 40.74 27.05
N ILE A 503 52.55 41.61 28.08
CA ILE A 503 52.18 43.03 28.05
C ILE A 503 52.84 43.70 26.84
N TYR A 504 54.14 43.57 26.69
CA TYR A 504 54.86 44.13 25.53
C TYR A 504 54.29 43.67 24.17
N ARG A 505 54.00 42.41 24.02
CA ARG A 505 53.42 41.87 22.75
C ARG A 505 52.01 42.40 22.49
N LEU A 506 51.17 42.51 23.50
CA LEU A 506 49.82 43.06 23.38
C LEU A 506 49.85 44.58 23.09
N GLU A 507 50.71 45.37 23.72
CA GLU A 507 50.93 46.79 23.44
C GLU A 507 51.37 46.97 21.97
N LYS A 508 52.25 46.10 21.48
CA LYS A 508 52.67 46.10 20.09
C LYS A 508 51.54 45.76 19.16
N CYS A 509 50.63 44.80 19.52
CA CYS A 509 49.43 44.52 18.79
C CYS A 509 48.46 45.71 18.73
N GLU A 510 48.28 46.46 19.86
CA GLU A 510 47.42 47.64 19.89
C GLU A 510 48.01 48.77 19.03
N GLU A 511 49.33 48.97 19.07
CA GLU A 511 50.04 49.96 18.23
C GLU A 511 49.87 49.68 16.74
N LEU A 512 50.06 48.43 16.33
CA LEU A 512 49.94 48.00 14.94
C LEU A 512 48.50 48.04 14.45
N LEU A 513 47.55 47.57 15.25
CA LEU A 513 46.12 47.57 14.90
C LEU A 513 45.53 48.99 14.94
N GLY A 514 46.12 49.89 15.71
CA GLY A 514 45.62 51.25 15.98
C GLY A 514 44.28 51.22 16.75
N LYS A 515 44.07 50.19 17.58
CA LYS A 515 42.84 49.98 18.34
C LYS A 515 43.16 49.33 19.67
N SER A 516 42.40 49.69 20.70
CA SER A 516 42.59 49.13 22.05
C SER A 516 41.98 47.72 22.14
N LEU A 517 42.71 46.78 22.73
CA LEU A 517 42.24 45.42 23.06
C LEU A 517 41.30 45.42 24.29
N LYS A 518 41.07 46.60 24.93
CA LYS A 518 40.04 46.78 25.97
C LYS A 518 38.66 47.06 25.38
N ASP A 519 38.60 47.43 24.09
CA ASP A 519 37.35 47.68 23.40
C ASP A 519 36.65 46.35 23.02
N PRO A 520 35.40 46.14 23.47
CA PRO A 520 34.65 44.91 23.19
C PRO A 520 34.46 44.64 21.70
N ASP A 521 34.19 45.65 20.87
CA ASP A 521 34.01 45.49 19.43
C ASP A 521 35.31 45.09 18.74
N THR A 522 36.44 45.62 19.17
CA THR A 522 37.76 45.22 18.68
C THR A 522 38.08 43.78 19.05
N THR A 523 37.82 43.36 20.27
CA THR A 523 38.05 41.96 20.67
C THR A 523 37.13 40.99 19.97
N LEU A 524 35.86 41.35 19.75
CA LEU A 524 34.91 40.53 18.96
C LEU A 524 35.40 40.36 17.52
N ARG A 525 35.80 41.45 16.84
CA ARG A 525 36.34 41.40 15.49
C ARG A 525 37.58 40.52 15.38
N LEU A 526 38.49 40.63 16.33
CA LEU A 526 39.69 39.80 16.35
C LEU A 526 39.38 38.32 16.60
N ARG A 527 38.46 38.00 17.50
CA ARG A 527 38.00 36.63 17.73
C ARG A 527 37.41 36.02 16.44
N LEU A 528 36.55 36.76 15.75
CA LEU A 528 35.99 36.32 14.48
C LEU A 528 37.06 36.15 13.40
N ALA A 529 37.98 37.10 13.27
CA ALA A 529 39.07 37.02 12.28
C ALA A 529 39.99 35.81 12.55
N LEU A 530 40.38 35.55 13.79
CA LEU A 530 41.17 34.38 14.12
C LEU A 530 40.44 33.07 13.86
N ARG A 531 39.12 33.03 14.15
CA ARG A 531 38.29 31.86 13.83
C ARG A 531 38.19 31.64 12.32
N ILE A 532 37.99 32.69 11.54
CA ILE A 532 37.99 32.64 10.06
C ILE A 532 39.34 32.15 9.53
N GLY A 533 40.46 32.62 10.13
CA GLY A 533 41.79 32.17 9.75
C GLY A 533 42.03 30.67 9.88
N THR A 534 41.34 29.99 10.80
CA THR A 534 41.40 28.51 10.92
C THR A 534 40.53 27.79 9.86
N MET A 535 39.69 28.51 9.12
CA MET A 535 38.78 27.99 8.11
C MET A 535 39.26 28.23 6.68
N LEU A 536 40.16 29.23 6.46
CA LEU A 536 40.73 29.60 5.16
C LEU A 536 41.84 28.66 4.73
#